data_dd6adee3f9a50e7a90761ea48b3bd450
#
_entry.id   dd6adee3f9a50e7a90761ea48b3bd450
#
_cell.length_a   1.000
_cell.length_b   1.000
_cell.length_c   1.000
_cell.angle_alpha   90.00
_cell.angle_beta   90.00
_cell.angle_gamma   90.00
#
_symmetry.space_group_name_H-M   'P 1'
#
loop_
_entity.id
_entity.type
_entity.pdbx_description
1 polymer ?
#
loop_
_entity_poly.entity_id
_entity_poly.type
_entity_poly.pdbx_seq_one_letter_code
_entity_poly.pdbx_strand_id
1 'polypeptide(L)'
;MTTHLPASLPFTGDPTADALLASDPLALLIGFVLDQQVTVQKAFAGPAELRRRLGTLDAAALAATDPAAFAAAFTERPALHRFPGAMAARVQELCAVVARDYAGDASRLWTGAGDAPDLERRLRALPGIGEIKARTLVALLARRFDIRPPGWEKLAPDHPTLADVDSAEELARYQEQKRAHKASQRASGRG
;
A
#
# COMPACT_ATOMS: atom_id res chain seq x y z
N MET A 1 19.54 16.94 -2.64
CA MET A 1 19.08 16.27 -1.40
C MET A 1 19.00 14.78 -1.68
N THR A 2 19.82 13.99 -1.03
CA THR A 2 19.78 12.53 -1.18
C THR A 2 18.56 12.03 -0.42
N THR A 3 17.52 11.64 -1.15
CA THR A 3 16.34 11.00 -0.54
C THR A 3 16.83 9.70 0.11
N HIS A 4 16.81 9.63 1.41
CA HIS A 4 17.22 8.43 2.15
C HIS A 4 16.07 7.43 2.06
N LEU A 5 16.15 6.52 1.09
CA LEU A 5 15.19 5.40 1.02
C LEU A 5 15.45 4.46 2.20
N PRO A 6 14.42 4.02 2.93
CA PRO A 6 14.59 2.99 3.94
C PRO A 6 15.08 1.70 3.26
N ALA A 7 15.91 0.92 3.95
CA ALA A 7 16.40 -0.36 3.42
C ALA A 7 15.26 -1.38 3.28
N SER A 8 14.27 -1.30 4.16
CA SER A 8 13.09 -2.19 4.19
C SER A 8 11.93 -1.54 4.94
N LEU A 9 10.72 -2.05 4.71
CA LEU A 9 9.54 -1.77 5.52
C LEU A 9 9.11 -3.08 6.20
N PRO A 10 9.18 -3.18 7.54
CA PRO A 10 9.01 -4.45 8.26
C PRO A 10 7.54 -4.86 8.40
N PHE A 11 6.85 -5.02 7.27
CA PHE A 11 5.41 -5.27 7.23
C PHE A 11 5.06 -6.74 6.99
N THR A 12 5.98 -7.54 6.43
CA THR A 12 5.66 -8.91 5.99
C THR A 12 6.30 -10.00 6.85
N GLY A 13 7.46 -9.73 7.41
CA GLY A 13 8.33 -10.73 8.04
C GLY A 13 9.21 -11.49 7.04
N ASP A 14 9.12 -11.17 5.74
CA ASP A 14 10.02 -11.66 4.69
C ASP A 14 10.95 -10.51 4.26
N PRO A 15 12.27 -10.61 4.49
CA PRO A 15 13.20 -9.54 4.17
C PRO A 15 13.18 -9.12 2.69
N THR A 16 12.93 -10.05 1.78
CA THR A 16 12.87 -9.76 0.34
C THR A 16 11.61 -8.96 -0.02
N ALA A 17 10.47 -9.33 0.53
CA ALA A 17 9.23 -8.59 0.35
C ALA A 17 9.32 -7.21 1.03
N ASP A 18 9.88 -7.12 2.23
CA ASP A 18 10.05 -5.86 2.96
C ASP A 18 11.02 -4.89 2.24
N ALA A 19 12.09 -5.40 1.61
CA ALA A 19 12.98 -4.60 0.77
C ALA A 19 12.29 -4.14 -0.52
N LEU A 20 11.45 -4.97 -1.13
CA LEU A 20 10.68 -4.60 -2.31
C LEU A 20 9.73 -3.44 -2.01
N LEU A 21 9.02 -3.47 -0.90
CA LEU A 21 8.11 -2.37 -0.48
C LEU A 21 8.84 -1.04 -0.30
N ALA A 22 10.09 -1.08 0.14
CA ALA A 22 10.91 0.11 0.34
C ALA A 22 11.50 0.67 -0.96
N SER A 23 11.75 -0.19 -1.95
CA SER A 23 12.43 0.18 -3.19
C SER A 23 11.51 0.38 -4.38
N ASP A 24 10.30 -0.18 -4.37
CA ASP A 24 9.34 -0.11 -5.48
C ASP A 24 8.05 0.63 -5.07
N PRO A 25 7.85 1.86 -5.55
CA PRO A 25 6.64 2.65 -5.29
C PRO A 25 5.34 1.96 -5.66
N LEU A 26 5.31 1.21 -6.76
CA LEU A 26 4.10 0.47 -7.18
C LEU A 26 3.82 -0.69 -6.24
N ALA A 27 4.85 -1.42 -5.79
CA ALA A 27 4.69 -2.47 -4.79
C ALA A 27 4.07 -1.94 -3.49
N LEU A 28 4.52 -0.78 -3.02
CA LEU A 28 3.95 -0.14 -1.84
C LEU A 28 2.46 0.18 -2.03
N LEU A 29 2.08 0.79 -3.16
CA LEU A 29 0.68 1.11 -3.46
C LEU A 29 -0.19 -0.14 -3.57
N ILE A 30 0.29 -1.20 -4.21
CA ILE A 30 -0.43 -2.49 -4.30
C ILE A 30 -0.66 -3.06 -2.89
N GLY A 31 0.34 -3.04 -2.02
CA GLY A 31 0.21 -3.46 -0.63
C GLY A 31 -0.91 -2.72 0.10
N PHE A 32 -0.99 -1.40 -0.06
CA PHE A 32 -2.07 -0.58 0.52
C PHE A 32 -3.45 -0.89 -0.09
N VAL A 33 -3.53 -1.18 -1.38
CA VAL A 33 -4.80 -1.61 -2.00
C VAL A 33 -5.27 -2.93 -1.41
N LEU A 34 -4.34 -3.88 -1.21
CA LEU A 34 -4.65 -5.20 -0.66
C LEU A 34 -4.94 -5.18 0.84
N ASP A 35 -4.53 -4.14 1.59
CA ASP A 35 -4.74 -4.04 3.04
C ASP A 35 -6.20 -3.75 3.39
N GLN A 36 -7.04 -4.75 3.19
CA GLN A 36 -8.44 -4.74 3.61
C GLN A 36 -8.92 -6.16 3.92
N GLN A 37 -9.46 -6.39 5.11
CA GLN A 37 -10.01 -7.67 5.57
C GLN A 37 -9.04 -8.86 5.50
N VAL A 38 -7.74 -8.57 5.49
CA VAL A 38 -6.64 -9.53 5.62
C VAL A 38 -5.62 -8.99 6.62
N THR A 39 -4.63 -9.78 7.00
CA THR A 39 -3.53 -9.29 7.84
C THR A 39 -2.61 -8.37 7.04
N VAL A 40 -1.93 -7.46 7.74
CA VAL A 40 -0.92 -6.57 7.13
C VAL A 40 0.14 -7.41 6.40
N GLN A 41 0.65 -8.46 7.04
CA GLN A 41 1.64 -9.35 6.46
C GLN A 41 1.17 -9.92 5.11
N LYS A 42 -0.06 -10.41 5.05
CA LYS A 42 -0.62 -10.98 3.83
C LYS A 42 -0.79 -9.92 2.73
N ALA A 43 -1.30 -8.77 3.08
CA ALA A 43 -1.52 -7.67 2.12
C ALA A 43 -0.20 -7.21 1.50
N PHE A 44 0.80 -6.94 2.33
CA PHE A 44 2.07 -6.38 1.89
C PHE A 44 3.06 -7.41 1.32
N ALA A 45 2.86 -8.71 1.56
CA ALA A 45 3.54 -9.78 0.83
C ALA A 45 2.97 -9.98 -0.59
N GLY A 46 1.75 -9.51 -0.85
CA GLY A 46 1.07 -9.65 -2.14
C GLY A 46 1.87 -9.17 -3.34
N PRO A 47 2.48 -7.98 -3.33
CA PRO A 47 3.28 -7.49 -4.46
C PRO A 47 4.46 -8.39 -4.83
N ALA A 48 5.21 -8.91 -3.86
CA ALA A 48 6.32 -9.82 -4.11
C ALA A 48 5.83 -11.13 -4.75
N GLU A 49 4.73 -11.67 -4.24
CA GLU A 49 4.12 -12.88 -4.80
C GLU A 49 3.53 -12.63 -6.20
N LEU A 50 2.90 -11.47 -6.42
CA LEU A 50 2.40 -11.09 -7.75
C LEU A 50 3.55 -11.00 -8.77
N ARG A 51 4.68 -10.37 -8.39
CA ARG A 51 5.88 -10.33 -9.21
C ARG A 51 6.41 -11.72 -9.53
N ARG A 52 6.41 -12.63 -8.55
CA ARG A 52 6.83 -14.02 -8.75
C ARG A 52 5.95 -14.74 -9.77
N ARG A 53 4.63 -14.53 -9.73
CA ARG A 53 3.65 -15.21 -10.59
C ARG A 53 3.59 -14.64 -12.00
N LEU A 54 3.70 -13.32 -12.15
CA LEU A 54 3.59 -12.62 -13.43
C LEU A 54 4.95 -12.21 -14.03
N GLY A 55 6.05 -12.37 -13.28
CA GLY A 55 7.41 -12.05 -13.73
C GLY A 55 7.75 -10.56 -13.75
N THR A 56 6.81 -9.67 -13.40
CA THR A 56 7.00 -8.23 -13.46
C THR A 56 6.15 -7.49 -12.42
N LEU A 57 6.57 -6.25 -12.08
CA LEU A 57 5.73 -5.21 -11.45
C LEU A 57 5.74 -3.92 -12.27
N ASP A 58 6.06 -4.00 -13.57
CA ASP A 58 5.89 -2.86 -14.47
C ASP A 58 4.40 -2.53 -14.63
N ALA A 59 4.02 -1.27 -14.37
CA ALA A 59 2.62 -0.86 -14.36
C ALA A 59 1.93 -1.04 -15.72
N ALA A 60 2.63 -0.73 -16.82
CA ALA A 60 2.07 -0.87 -18.17
C ALA A 60 1.91 -2.35 -18.55
N ALA A 61 2.90 -3.19 -18.22
CA ALA A 61 2.82 -4.62 -18.46
C ALA A 61 1.70 -5.29 -17.66
N LEU A 62 1.55 -4.94 -16.38
CA LEU A 62 0.46 -5.44 -15.53
C LEU A 62 -0.91 -4.98 -16.03
N ALA A 63 -1.05 -3.73 -16.44
CA ALA A 63 -2.28 -3.19 -17.00
C ALA A 63 -2.67 -3.87 -18.33
N ALA A 64 -1.68 -4.24 -19.15
CA ALA A 64 -1.87 -4.90 -20.44
C ALA A 64 -2.06 -6.43 -20.34
N THR A 65 -1.83 -7.02 -19.17
CA THR A 65 -2.04 -8.46 -18.95
C THR A 65 -3.52 -8.82 -19.18
N ASP A 66 -3.78 -9.95 -19.85
CA ASP A 66 -5.16 -10.44 -20.00
C ASP A 66 -5.86 -10.53 -18.64
N PRO A 67 -7.07 -9.95 -18.47
CA PRO A 67 -7.76 -9.91 -17.18
C PRO A 67 -7.99 -11.29 -16.55
N ALA A 68 -8.24 -12.33 -17.36
CA ALA A 68 -8.42 -13.69 -16.85
C ALA A 68 -7.10 -14.26 -16.33
N ALA A 69 -6.00 -14.04 -17.04
CA ALA A 69 -4.66 -14.43 -16.59
C ALA A 69 -4.24 -13.67 -15.32
N PHE A 70 -4.54 -12.36 -15.25
CA PHE A 70 -4.29 -11.55 -14.06
C PHE A 70 -5.08 -12.07 -12.85
N ALA A 71 -6.37 -12.35 -13.02
CA ALA A 71 -7.22 -12.92 -11.98
C ALA A 71 -6.76 -14.32 -11.55
N ALA A 72 -6.30 -15.15 -12.50
CA ALA A 72 -5.73 -16.47 -12.20
C ALA A 72 -4.50 -16.36 -11.28
N ALA A 73 -3.62 -15.36 -11.50
CA ALA A 73 -2.49 -15.10 -10.62
C ALA A 73 -2.91 -14.75 -9.18
N PHE A 74 -4.07 -14.14 -8.97
CA PHE A 74 -4.60 -13.84 -7.64
C PHE A 74 -5.27 -15.05 -6.96
N THR A 75 -5.89 -15.93 -7.75
CA THR A 75 -6.64 -17.10 -7.25
C THR A 75 -5.78 -18.33 -7.05
N GLU A 76 -4.63 -18.43 -7.71
CA GLU A 76 -3.66 -19.51 -7.52
C GLU A 76 -3.35 -19.68 -6.03
N ARG A 77 -3.39 -20.92 -5.53
CA ARG A 77 -3.17 -21.20 -4.11
C ARG A 77 -1.68 -21.17 -3.74
N PRO A 78 -1.35 -20.53 -2.58
CA PRO A 78 -2.23 -19.77 -1.68
C PRO A 78 -2.71 -18.46 -2.31
N ALA A 79 -4.02 -18.21 -2.31
CA ALA A 79 -4.59 -17.01 -2.93
C ALA A 79 -4.02 -15.72 -2.31
N LEU A 80 -3.75 -14.72 -3.17
CA LEU A 80 -3.16 -13.45 -2.73
C LEU A 80 -4.05 -12.67 -1.78
N HIS A 81 -5.37 -12.84 -1.89
CA HIS A 81 -6.32 -12.13 -1.05
C HIS A 81 -7.54 -13.01 -0.72
N ARG A 82 -8.28 -12.63 0.33
CA ARG A 82 -9.57 -13.27 0.68
C ARG A 82 -10.62 -13.14 -0.44
N PHE A 83 -10.57 -12.01 -1.18
CA PHE A 83 -11.43 -11.73 -2.33
C PHE A 83 -10.56 -11.57 -3.59
N PRO A 84 -9.99 -12.67 -4.11
CA PRO A 84 -8.93 -12.57 -5.10
C PRO A 84 -9.39 -11.93 -6.42
N GLY A 85 -10.57 -12.25 -6.92
CA GLY A 85 -11.10 -11.70 -8.17
C GLY A 85 -11.33 -10.19 -8.11
N ALA A 86 -11.97 -9.71 -7.04
CA ALA A 86 -12.23 -8.28 -6.86
C ALA A 86 -10.92 -7.49 -6.68
N MET A 87 -9.96 -8.06 -5.96
CA MET A 87 -8.67 -7.40 -5.75
C MET A 87 -7.80 -7.43 -7.01
N ALA A 88 -7.85 -8.50 -7.80
CA ALA A 88 -7.18 -8.55 -9.09
C ALA A 88 -7.64 -7.40 -10.00
N ALA A 89 -8.95 -7.24 -10.17
CA ALA A 89 -9.51 -6.15 -10.97
C ALA A 89 -9.06 -4.76 -10.46
N ARG A 90 -9.08 -4.56 -9.15
CA ARG A 90 -8.69 -3.28 -8.53
C ARG A 90 -7.20 -2.98 -8.67
N VAL A 91 -6.34 -3.97 -8.50
CA VAL A 91 -4.89 -3.80 -8.70
C VAL A 91 -4.57 -3.57 -10.17
N GLN A 92 -5.23 -4.26 -11.09
CA GLN A 92 -5.03 -4.03 -12.51
C GLN A 92 -5.47 -2.62 -12.94
N GLU A 93 -6.59 -2.12 -12.40
CA GLU A 93 -7.04 -0.74 -12.60
C GLU A 93 -6.04 0.28 -12.02
N LEU A 94 -5.49 0.04 -10.82
CA LEU A 94 -4.41 0.85 -10.26
C LEU A 94 -3.22 0.92 -11.22
N CYS A 95 -2.77 -0.21 -11.75
CA CYS A 95 -1.67 -0.26 -12.71
C CYS A 95 -1.98 0.52 -13.99
N ALA A 96 -3.22 0.44 -14.49
CA ALA A 96 -3.66 1.22 -15.66
C ALA A 96 -3.63 2.73 -15.39
N VAL A 97 -4.06 3.18 -14.21
CA VAL A 97 -3.97 4.60 -13.81
C VAL A 97 -2.51 5.05 -13.73
N VAL A 98 -1.64 4.28 -13.08
CA VAL A 98 -0.21 4.60 -12.97
C VAL A 98 0.46 4.64 -14.34
N ALA A 99 0.15 3.69 -15.21
CA ALA A 99 0.69 3.66 -16.58
C ALA A 99 0.27 4.89 -17.40
N ARG A 100 -1.01 5.24 -17.35
CA ARG A 100 -1.61 6.32 -18.13
C ARG A 100 -1.24 7.71 -17.61
N ASP A 101 -1.42 7.94 -16.31
CA ASP A 101 -1.38 9.29 -15.72
C ASP A 101 -0.01 9.64 -15.14
N TYR A 102 0.83 8.64 -14.85
CA TYR A 102 2.15 8.80 -14.24
C TYR A 102 3.28 8.19 -15.08
N ALA A 103 3.01 7.87 -16.36
CA ALA A 103 3.98 7.30 -17.29
C ALA A 103 4.65 6.00 -16.75
N GLY A 104 3.90 5.20 -16.01
CA GLY A 104 4.37 3.95 -15.40
C GLY A 104 5.19 4.10 -14.11
N ASP A 105 5.52 5.32 -13.72
CA ASP A 105 6.31 5.62 -12.52
C ASP A 105 5.43 6.13 -11.38
N ALA A 106 5.10 5.23 -10.45
CA ALA A 106 4.26 5.54 -9.30
C ALA A 106 4.88 6.60 -8.37
N SER A 107 6.21 6.80 -8.38
CA SER A 107 6.85 7.84 -7.57
C SER A 107 6.43 9.26 -7.98
N ARG A 108 5.96 9.44 -9.20
CA ARG A 108 5.45 10.73 -9.69
C ARG A 108 4.22 11.23 -8.97
N LEU A 109 3.50 10.35 -8.27
CA LEU A 109 2.40 10.75 -7.39
C LEU A 109 2.87 11.77 -6.35
N TRP A 110 4.01 11.51 -5.72
CA TRP A 110 4.54 12.37 -4.66
C TRP A 110 5.64 13.32 -5.11
N THR A 111 6.48 12.94 -6.07
CA THR A 111 7.52 13.84 -6.58
C THR A 111 6.93 15.02 -7.39
N GLY A 112 5.74 14.82 -7.96
CA GLY A 112 5.01 15.86 -8.68
C GLY A 112 3.98 16.64 -7.84
N ALA A 113 3.83 16.30 -6.54
CA ALA A 113 2.88 16.98 -5.67
C ALA A 113 3.45 18.33 -5.17
N GLY A 114 2.62 19.38 -5.21
CA GLY A 114 3.01 20.72 -4.76
C GLY A 114 2.98 20.85 -3.23
N ASP A 115 2.05 20.15 -2.57
CA ASP A 115 1.84 20.15 -1.12
C ASP A 115 1.17 18.83 -0.67
N ALA A 116 0.94 18.69 0.64
CA ALA A 116 0.33 17.49 1.18
C ALA A 116 -1.15 17.31 0.81
N PRO A 117 -1.98 18.36 0.75
CA PRO A 117 -3.33 18.24 0.20
C PRO A 117 -3.37 17.79 -1.26
N ASP A 118 -2.45 18.26 -2.10
CA ASP A 118 -2.32 17.79 -3.49
C ASP A 118 -1.94 16.31 -3.53
N LEU A 119 -0.98 15.90 -2.71
CA LEU A 119 -0.60 14.48 -2.59
C LEU A 119 -1.78 13.62 -2.12
N GLU A 120 -2.48 14.04 -1.06
CA GLU A 120 -3.68 13.32 -0.58
C GLU A 120 -4.72 13.16 -1.69
N ARG A 121 -5.01 14.24 -2.44
CA ARG A 121 -5.96 14.21 -3.55
C ARG A 121 -5.54 13.20 -4.63
N ARG A 122 -4.27 13.19 -5.04
CA ARG A 122 -3.73 12.25 -6.02
C ARG A 122 -3.83 10.80 -5.55
N LEU A 123 -3.49 10.54 -4.30
CA LEU A 123 -3.59 9.20 -3.70
C LEU A 123 -5.05 8.73 -3.63
N ARG A 124 -5.98 9.59 -3.24
CA ARG A 124 -7.41 9.27 -3.18
C ARG A 124 -8.06 9.04 -4.53
N ALA A 125 -7.46 9.54 -5.61
CA ALA A 125 -7.91 9.26 -6.97
C ALA A 125 -7.53 7.84 -7.44
N LEU A 126 -6.68 7.14 -6.70
CA LEU A 126 -6.28 5.78 -7.04
C LEU A 126 -7.35 4.76 -6.61
N PRO A 127 -7.59 3.70 -7.42
CA PRO A 127 -8.49 2.61 -7.05
C PRO A 127 -8.09 1.97 -5.71
N GLY A 128 -9.04 1.86 -4.79
CA GLY A 128 -8.82 1.20 -3.50
C GLY A 128 -8.09 2.01 -2.43
N ILE A 129 -7.78 3.28 -2.70
CA ILE A 129 -7.16 4.20 -1.74
C ILE A 129 -8.18 5.24 -1.28
N GLY A 130 -8.76 5.02 -0.11
CA GLY A 130 -9.62 6.01 0.55
C GLY A 130 -8.83 7.01 1.41
N GLU A 131 -9.54 7.93 2.05
CA GLU A 131 -8.94 9.00 2.86
C GLU A 131 -7.97 8.50 3.94
N ILE A 132 -8.36 7.49 4.71
CA ILE A 132 -7.53 6.94 5.79
C ILE A 132 -6.21 6.39 5.24
N LYS A 133 -6.27 5.61 4.15
CA LYS A 133 -5.06 5.06 3.50
C LYS A 133 -4.20 6.16 2.89
N ALA A 134 -4.80 7.15 2.24
CA ALA A 134 -4.06 8.27 1.66
C ALA A 134 -3.30 9.05 2.73
N ARG A 135 -3.92 9.38 3.85
CA ARG A 135 -3.27 10.06 4.98
C ARG A 135 -2.19 9.22 5.64
N THR A 136 -2.41 7.93 5.77
CA THR A 136 -1.37 7.00 6.26
C THR A 136 -0.18 6.96 5.29
N LEU A 137 -0.42 6.93 3.97
CA LEU A 137 0.64 7.00 2.96
C LEU A 137 1.41 8.32 3.02
N VAL A 138 0.73 9.47 3.17
CA VAL A 138 1.40 10.76 3.35
C VAL A 138 2.32 10.73 4.56
N ALA A 139 1.85 10.23 5.70
CA ALA A 139 2.65 10.09 6.92
C ALA A 139 3.82 9.10 6.74
N LEU A 140 3.59 7.97 6.07
CA LEU A 140 4.62 6.96 5.79
C LEU A 140 5.74 7.55 4.92
N LEU A 141 5.38 8.23 3.84
CA LEU A 141 6.33 8.87 2.94
C LEU A 141 7.17 9.92 3.68
N ALA A 142 6.54 10.72 4.56
CA ALA A 142 7.23 11.73 5.33
C ALA A 142 8.18 11.15 6.39
N ARG A 143 7.74 10.09 7.11
CA ARG A 143 8.48 9.53 8.24
C ARG A 143 9.55 8.53 7.81
N ARG A 144 9.29 7.75 6.76
CA ARG A 144 10.17 6.64 6.35
C ARG A 144 11.00 6.97 5.11
N PHE A 145 10.50 7.79 4.20
CA PHE A 145 11.16 8.11 2.93
C PHE A 145 11.69 9.55 2.86
N ASP A 146 11.54 10.32 3.93
CA ASP A 146 11.92 11.74 3.98
C ASP A 146 11.23 12.61 2.90
N ILE A 147 10.09 12.15 2.39
CA ILE A 147 9.26 12.89 1.42
C ILE A 147 8.22 13.68 2.20
N ARG A 148 8.52 14.96 2.46
CA ARG A 148 7.77 15.85 3.35
C ARG A 148 7.15 17.01 2.59
N PRO A 149 6.04 16.79 1.84
CA PRO A 149 5.36 17.89 1.19
C PRO A 149 4.82 18.90 2.21
N PRO A 150 4.80 20.21 1.91
CA PRO A 150 4.30 21.22 2.85
C PRO A 150 2.93 20.88 3.41
N GLY A 151 2.77 20.94 4.74
CA GLY A 151 1.52 20.68 5.44
C GLY A 151 1.24 19.19 5.75
N TRP A 152 2.18 18.29 5.53
CA TRP A 152 2.01 16.86 5.79
C TRP A 152 1.67 16.56 7.26
N GLU A 153 2.21 17.34 8.22
CA GLU A 153 1.96 17.15 9.65
C GLU A 153 0.48 17.30 10.01
N LYS A 154 -0.23 18.19 9.28
CA LYS A 154 -1.67 18.44 9.50
C LYS A 154 -2.55 17.32 8.95
N LEU A 155 -2.05 16.55 7.98
CA LEU A 155 -2.74 15.43 7.38
C LEU A 155 -2.38 14.09 8.03
N ALA A 156 -1.22 14.02 8.68
CA ALA A 156 -0.79 12.82 9.36
C ALA A 156 -1.82 12.44 10.45
N PRO A 157 -2.24 11.17 10.51
CA PRO A 157 -3.12 10.71 11.58
C PRO A 157 -2.54 10.97 12.96
N ASP A 158 -3.39 11.35 13.91
CA ASP A 158 -3.06 11.62 15.32
C ASP A 158 -2.99 10.35 16.18
N HIS A 159 -3.18 9.20 15.57
CA HIS A 159 -3.13 7.87 16.19
C HIS A 159 -2.10 6.98 15.47
N PRO A 160 -1.61 5.91 16.12
CA PRO A 160 -0.64 4.99 15.50
C PRO A 160 -1.16 4.37 14.21
N THR A 161 -0.30 4.38 13.19
CA THR A 161 -0.56 3.80 11.86
C THR A 161 0.62 2.98 11.37
N LEU A 162 0.54 2.40 10.17
CA LEU A 162 1.69 1.74 9.53
C LEU A 162 2.89 2.68 9.31
N ALA A 163 2.67 4.00 9.29
CA ALA A 163 3.75 4.99 9.18
C ALA A 163 4.68 4.99 10.41
N ASP A 164 4.21 4.48 11.55
CA ASP A 164 4.94 4.45 12.82
C ASP A 164 5.66 3.12 13.05
N VAL A 165 5.42 2.11 12.20
CA VAL A 165 5.97 0.77 12.33
C VAL A 165 7.39 0.73 11.74
N ASP A 166 8.39 0.48 12.58
CA ASP A 166 9.79 0.35 12.17
C ASP A 166 10.41 -1.02 12.50
N SER A 167 9.68 -1.88 13.20
CA SER A 167 10.11 -3.22 13.61
C SER A 167 8.96 -4.21 13.61
N ALA A 168 9.28 -5.50 13.64
CA ALA A 168 8.29 -6.57 13.75
C ALA A 168 7.50 -6.49 15.06
N GLU A 169 8.14 -6.06 16.16
CA GLU A 169 7.50 -5.86 17.46
C GLU A 169 6.48 -4.74 17.41
N GLU A 170 6.80 -3.63 16.74
CA GLU A 170 5.85 -2.53 16.58
C GLU A 170 4.69 -2.89 15.66
N LEU A 171 4.93 -3.68 14.62
CA LEU A 171 3.87 -4.23 13.80
C LEU A 171 2.90 -5.07 14.64
N ALA A 172 3.42 -5.93 15.51
CA ALA A 172 2.60 -6.75 16.39
C ALA A 172 1.75 -5.89 17.34
N ARG A 173 2.34 -4.86 17.96
CA ARG A 173 1.61 -3.90 18.81
C ARG A 173 0.53 -3.14 18.05
N TYR A 174 0.86 -2.64 16.87
CA TYR A 174 -0.10 -1.95 16.01
C TYR A 174 -1.31 -2.84 15.67
N GLN A 175 -1.05 -4.10 15.31
CA GLN A 175 -2.12 -5.05 15.00
C GLN A 175 -2.98 -5.40 16.22
N GLU A 176 -2.38 -5.50 17.40
CA GLU A 176 -3.11 -5.73 18.66
C GLU A 176 -4.02 -4.55 18.99
N GLN A 177 -3.50 -3.32 18.93
CA GLN A 177 -4.29 -2.11 19.15
C GLN A 177 -5.45 -1.98 18.14
N LYS A 178 -5.20 -2.27 16.88
CA LYS A 178 -6.23 -2.26 15.83
C LYS A 178 -7.34 -3.29 16.11
N ARG A 179 -6.98 -4.48 16.60
CA ARG A 179 -7.94 -5.52 17.02
C ARG A 179 -8.76 -5.09 18.23
N ALA A 180 -8.11 -4.56 19.26
CA ALA A 180 -8.77 -4.08 20.47
C ALA A 180 -9.74 -2.92 20.17
N HIS A 181 -9.34 -1.96 19.35
CA HIS A 181 -10.20 -0.86 18.92
C HIS A 181 -11.44 -1.35 18.16
N LYS A 182 -11.26 -2.30 17.23
CA LYS A 182 -12.37 -2.90 16.48
C LYS A 182 -13.32 -3.69 17.36
N ALA A 183 -12.80 -4.39 18.37
CA ALA A 183 -13.62 -5.11 19.37
C ALA A 183 -14.45 -4.14 20.22
N SER A 184 -13.84 -3.03 20.68
CA SER A 184 -14.51 -1.96 21.43
C SER A 184 -15.65 -1.32 20.62
N GLN A 185 -15.42 -0.99 19.36
CA GLN A 185 -16.46 -0.43 18.49
C GLN A 185 -17.63 -1.40 18.27
N ARG A 186 -17.38 -2.71 18.15
CA ARG A 186 -18.43 -3.72 18.04
C ARG A 186 -19.24 -3.87 19.32
N ALA A 187 -18.62 -3.72 20.47
CA ALA A 187 -19.28 -3.79 21.78
C ALA A 187 -20.16 -2.54 22.03
N SER A 188 -19.69 -1.34 21.64
CA SER A 188 -20.45 -0.09 21.78
C SER A 188 -21.59 0.10 20.75
N GLY A 189 -21.51 -0.57 19.59
CA GLY A 189 -22.56 -0.54 18.56
C GLY A 189 -23.72 -1.52 18.78
N ARG A 190 -23.77 -2.23 19.93
CA ARG A 190 -24.85 -3.15 20.32
C ARG A 190 -25.70 -2.64 21.49
N GLY A 191 -25.69 -1.35 21.75
CA GLY A 191 -26.54 -0.66 22.73
C GLY A 191 -27.69 0.05 22.08
#